data_717cd607bac9fd43f5023cd93237f403
#
_entry.id   717cd607bac9fd43f5023cd93237f403
#
_cell.length_a   1.000
_cell.length_b   1.000
_cell.length_c   1.000
_cell.angle_alpha   90.00
_cell.angle_beta   90.00
_cell.angle_gamma   90.00
#
_symmetry.space_group_name_H-M   'P 1'
#
loop_
_entity.id
_entity.type
_entity.pdbx_description
1 polymer ?
#
loop_
_entity_poly.entity_id
_entity_poly.type
_entity_poly.pdbx_seq_one_letter_code
_entity_poly.pdbx_strand_id
1 'polypeptide(L)'
;VVLPVLRDLGEGWREDPGLIAAEHFATNVLRPRLHRLLAGAHRAAAPTCLAAAPEGEDHELGVLAAAAVAADTGFRVTYLGSRTPRAALERSAATLRPDVVLVGAVGVDPARGFCADPPDLGAAALVVGGPGFAALDADALPAGARRAGDLAALSRELGAALGADGVTG
;
A
#
# COMPACT_ATOMS: atom_id res chain seq x y z
N VAL A 1 -13.04 7.93 7.98
CA VAL A 1 -12.86 9.08 8.89
C VAL A 1 -11.39 9.49 8.99
N VAL A 2 -10.43 8.56 9.10
CA VAL A 2 -9.01 8.87 9.35
C VAL A 2 -8.31 9.46 8.11
N LEU A 3 -8.57 8.94 6.91
CA LEU A 3 -7.88 9.35 5.69
C LEU A 3 -8.24 10.73 5.16
N PRO A 4 -9.51 11.17 5.17
CA PRO A 4 -9.81 12.56 4.84
C PRO A 4 -9.05 13.54 5.73
N VAL A 5 -8.99 13.27 7.04
CA VAL A 5 -8.24 14.11 8.01
C VAL A 5 -6.74 14.13 7.69
N LEU A 6 -6.14 12.99 7.33
CA LEU A 6 -4.73 12.94 6.93
C LEU A 6 -4.46 13.65 5.61
N ARG A 7 -5.40 13.60 4.68
CA ARG A 7 -5.32 14.32 3.40
C ARG A 7 -5.40 15.81 3.62
N ASP A 8 -6.40 16.27 4.38
CA ASP A 8 -6.61 17.69 4.68
C ASP A 8 -5.41 18.26 5.45
N LEU A 9 -4.85 17.51 6.40
CA LEU A 9 -3.60 17.87 7.07
C LEU A 9 -2.43 17.94 6.07
N GLY A 10 -2.30 16.97 5.17
CA GLY A 10 -1.23 16.92 4.17
C GLY A 10 -1.30 18.02 3.10
N GLU A 11 -2.48 18.47 2.72
CA GLU A 11 -2.67 19.57 1.77
C GLU A 11 -2.39 20.95 2.40
N GLY A 12 -2.64 21.10 3.70
CA GLY A 12 -2.45 22.37 4.42
C GLY A 12 -0.99 22.75 4.72
N TRP A 13 -0.02 21.83 4.64
CA TRP A 13 1.37 22.09 5.02
C TRP A 13 2.09 23.17 4.20
N ARG A 14 1.72 23.30 2.96
CA ARG A 14 2.39 24.25 2.06
C ARG A 14 2.19 25.69 2.49
N GLU A 15 1.22 25.93 3.39
CA GLU A 15 0.79 27.28 3.78
C GLU A 15 1.04 27.61 5.26
N ASP A 16 1.20 26.60 6.16
CA ASP A 16 1.37 26.84 7.60
C ASP A 16 2.33 25.83 8.30
N PRO A 17 3.50 26.29 8.77
CA PRO A 17 4.42 25.45 9.55
C PRO A 17 3.84 24.87 10.84
N GLY A 18 2.79 25.48 11.40
CA GLY A 18 2.09 24.96 12.59
C GLY A 18 1.35 23.64 12.32
N LEU A 19 0.98 23.37 11.08
CA LEU A 19 0.35 22.12 10.67
C LEU A 19 1.33 20.94 10.63
N ILE A 20 2.62 21.18 10.51
CA ILE A 20 3.66 20.14 10.58
C ILE A 20 3.62 19.44 11.95
N ALA A 21 3.50 20.22 13.04
CA ALA A 21 3.41 19.67 14.38
C ALA A 21 2.12 18.87 14.59
N ALA A 22 1.01 19.33 14.04
CA ALA A 22 -0.28 18.64 14.09
C ALA A 22 -0.24 17.30 13.34
N GLU A 23 0.41 17.26 12.19
CA GLU A 23 0.57 16.03 11.42
C GLU A 23 1.50 15.03 12.11
N HIS A 24 2.64 15.46 12.64
CA HIS A 24 3.50 14.60 13.43
C HIS A 24 2.75 14.03 14.64
N PHE A 25 1.94 14.84 15.32
CA PHE A 25 1.10 14.37 16.41
C PHE A 25 0.07 13.35 15.93
N ALA A 26 -0.68 13.65 14.87
CA ALA A 26 -1.66 12.73 14.28
C ALA A 26 -1.01 11.41 13.84
N THR A 27 0.16 11.49 13.19
CA THR A 27 0.95 10.32 12.79
C THR A 27 1.33 9.46 13.98
N ASN A 28 1.87 10.07 15.05
CA ASN A 28 2.26 9.34 16.27
C ASN A 28 1.07 8.69 16.99
N VAL A 29 -0.12 9.27 16.88
CA VAL A 29 -1.35 8.71 17.45
C VAL A 29 -1.95 7.59 16.58
N LEU A 30 -1.92 7.75 15.27
CA LEU A 30 -2.57 6.84 14.32
C LEU A 30 -1.72 5.60 14.02
N ARG A 31 -0.41 5.76 13.84
CA ARG A 31 0.51 4.66 13.52
C ARG A 31 0.35 3.44 14.45
N PRO A 32 0.40 3.56 15.77
CA PRO A 32 0.23 2.40 16.67
C PRO A 32 -1.16 1.77 16.58
N ARG A 33 -2.19 2.55 16.23
CA ARG A 33 -3.55 2.05 16.07
C ARG A 33 -3.69 1.22 14.78
N LEU A 34 -3.12 1.71 13.68
CA LEU A 34 -3.10 0.99 12.41
C LEU A 34 -2.29 -0.31 12.54
N HIS A 35 -1.12 -0.28 13.18
CA HIS A 35 -0.34 -1.50 13.43
C HIS A 35 -1.11 -2.54 14.26
N ARG A 36 -1.92 -2.14 15.23
CA ARG A 36 -2.75 -3.07 15.97
C ARG A 36 -3.80 -3.77 15.11
N LEU A 37 -4.31 -3.12 14.06
CA LEU A 37 -5.22 -3.74 13.12
C LEU A 37 -4.55 -4.84 12.29
N LEU A 38 -3.25 -4.69 11.98
CA LEU A 38 -2.47 -5.72 11.28
C LEU A 38 -2.26 -6.98 12.12
N ALA A 39 -2.24 -6.86 13.45
CA ALA A 39 -2.02 -7.97 14.39
C ALA A 39 -3.30 -8.79 14.67
N GLY A 40 -4.40 -8.54 13.97
CA GLY A 40 -5.68 -9.23 14.15
C GLY A 40 -5.56 -10.74 14.01
N ALA A 41 -6.52 -11.46 14.59
CA ALA A 41 -6.60 -12.91 14.48
C ALA A 41 -6.97 -13.32 13.05
N HIS A 42 -6.02 -13.90 12.34
CA HIS A 42 -6.23 -14.39 10.98
C HIS A 42 -6.58 -15.89 11.00
N ARG A 43 -7.48 -16.30 10.08
CA ARG A 43 -7.72 -17.72 9.81
C ARG A 43 -6.48 -18.34 9.18
N ALA A 44 -6.21 -19.61 9.46
CA ALA A 44 -5.03 -20.30 8.91
C ALA A 44 -4.99 -20.31 7.36
N ALA A 45 -6.16 -20.31 6.73
CA ALA A 45 -6.36 -20.28 5.28
C ALA A 45 -6.63 -18.86 4.72
N ALA A 46 -6.33 -17.80 5.48
CA ALA A 46 -6.53 -16.43 5.00
C ALA A 46 -5.55 -16.11 3.86
N PRO A 47 -6.00 -15.40 2.81
CA PRO A 47 -5.10 -14.92 1.78
C PRO A 47 -4.05 -13.99 2.37
N THR A 48 -2.89 -13.93 1.71
CA THR A 48 -1.73 -13.20 2.20
C THR A 48 -1.46 -11.94 1.37
N CYS A 49 -1.15 -10.85 2.06
CA CYS A 49 -0.81 -9.58 1.44
C CYS A 49 0.55 -9.10 1.96
N LEU A 50 1.44 -8.74 1.04
CA LEU A 50 2.70 -8.06 1.34
C LEU A 50 2.52 -6.58 1.02
N ALA A 51 2.64 -5.69 2.01
CA ALA A 51 2.42 -4.26 1.83
C ALA A 51 3.69 -3.46 2.07
N ALA A 52 3.99 -2.51 1.18
CA ALA A 52 5.19 -1.67 1.22
C ALA A 52 4.98 -0.31 0.58
N ALA A 53 5.77 0.69 1.00
CA ALA A 53 6.02 1.88 0.19
C ALA A 53 7.39 1.71 -0.52
N PRO A 54 7.50 2.13 -1.79
CA PRO A 54 8.69 1.87 -2.59
C PRO A 54 9.89 2.68 -2.13
N GLU A 55 11.06 2.37 -2.67
CA GLU A 55 12.29 3.13 -2.42
C GLU A 55 12.09 4.61 -2.74
N GLY A 56 12.58 5.49 -1.86
CA GLY A 56 12.41 6.94 -1.95
C GLY A 56 11.08 7.48 -1.42
N GLU A 57 10.12 6.61 -1.02
CA GLU A 57 8.85 7.05 -0.42
C GLU A 57 8.93 7.11 1.11
N ASP A 58 8.82 8.31 1.64
CA ASP A 58 8.88 8.57 3.09
C ASP A 58 7.51 8.49 3.78
N HIS A 59 6.41 8.65 3.04
CA HIS A 59 5.07 8.73 3.58
C HIS A 59 4.53 7.33 3.92
N GLU A 60 4.66 6.95 5.19
CA GLU A 60 4.28 5.63 5.69
C GLU A 60 2.78 5.45 5.90
N LEU A 61 2.08 6.50 6.37
CA LEU A 61 0.69 6.36 6.84
C LEU A 61 -0.29 5.89 5.75
N GLY A 62 -0.11 6.33 4.51
CA GLY A 62 -0.98 5.96 3.41
C GLY A 62 -0.97 4.46 3.15
N VAL A 63 0.22 3.87 3.03
CA VAL A 63 0.36 2.43 2.79
C VAL A 63 0.03 1.61 4.05
N LEU A 64 0.32 2.13 5.24
CA LEU A 64 -0.08 1.48 6.49
C LEU A 64 -1.61 1.44 6.66
N ALA A 65 -2.31 2.50 6.28
CA ALA A 65 -3.77 2.52 6.26
C ALA A 65 -4.33 1.55 5.22
N ALA A 66 -3.72 1.47 4.04
CA ALA A 66 -4.09 0.49 3.02
C ALA A 66 -3.85 -0.96 3.50
N ALA A 67 -2.75 -1.21 4.19
CA ALA A 67 -2.45 -2.49 4.83
C ALA A 67 -3.51 -2.85 5.89
N ALA A 68 -3.96 -1.87 6.69
CA ALA A 68 -5.03 -2.07 7.67
C ALA A 68 -6.37 -2.39 7.00
N VAL A 69 -6.69 -1.79 5.86
CA VAL A 69 -7.87 -2.15 5.06
C VAL A 69 -7.75 -3.59 4.54
N ALA A 70 -6.59 -4.01 4.04
CA ALA A 70 -6.37 -5.38 3.62
C ALA A 70 -6.58 -6.37 4.79
N ALA A 71 -6.08 -6.06 5.98
CA ALA A 71 -6.32 -6.88 7.19
C ALA A 71 -7.82 -6.94 7.57
N ASP A 72 -8.54 -5.83 7.50
CA ASP A 72 -9.98 -5.76 7.79
C ASP A 72 -10.81 -6.55 6.76
N THR A 73 -10.35 -6.62 5.51
CA THR A 73 -10.96 -7.44 4.45
C THR A 73 -10.58 -8.93 4.51
N GLY A 74 -9.81 -9.34 5.51
CA GLY A 74 -9.53 -10.74 5.81
C GLY A 74 -8.16 -11.24 5.36
N PHE A 75 -7.28 -10.39 4.83
CA PHE A 75 -5.92 -10.78 4.49
C PHE A 75 -5.02 -10.90 5.72
N ARG A 76 -4.12 -11.86 5.71
CA ARG A 76 -2.95 -11.88 6.58
C ARG A 76 -1.87 -10.97 5.99
N VAL A 77 -1.61 -9.85 6.63
CA VAL A 77 -0.74 -8.81 6.09
C VAL A 77 0.65 -8.88 6.69
N THR A 78 1.68 -8.88 5.82
CA THR A 78 3.06 -8.56 6.18
C THR A 78 3.36 -7.15 5.69
N TYR A 79 3.71 -6.25 6.59
CA TYR A 79 4.01 -4.86 6.31
C TYR A 79 5.51 -4.60 6.40
N LEU A 80 6.13 -4.11 5.31
CA LEU A 80 7.57 -3.84 5.24
C LEU A 80 7.94 -2.40 5.60
N GLY A 81 6.98 -1.47 5.58
CA GLY A 81 7.22 -0.07 5.92
C GLY A 81 7.44 0.84 4.71
N SER A 82 7.97 2.04 5.00
CA SER A 82 8.39 3.02 4.01
C SER A 82 9.80 2.71 3.49
N ARG A 83 10.17 3.36 2.35
CA ARG A 83 11.51 3.26 1.75
C ARG A 83 11.99 1.82 1.51
N THR A 84 11.09 0.92 1.18
CA THR A 84 11.44 -0.48 0.94
C THR A 84 12.25 -0.61 -0.34
N PRO A 85 13.53 -1.05 -0.26
CA PRO A 85 14.35 -1.25 -1.44
C PRO A 85 13.74 -2.33 -2.35
N ARG A 86 13.88 -2.15 -3.68
CA ARG A 86 13.39 -3.11 -4.68
C ARG A 86 13.81 -4.55 -4.35
N ALA A 87 15.11 -4.77 -4.09
CA ALA A 87 15.63 -6.10 -3.77
C ALA A 87 15.06 -6.70 -2.47
N ALA A 88 14.66 -5.87 -1.50
CA ALA A 88 14.02 -6.34 -0.28
C ALA A 88 12.59 -6.80 -0.55
N LEU A 89 11.86 -6.06 -1.40
CA LEU A 89 10.50 -6.42 -1.80
C LEU A 89 10.49 -7.75 -2.58
N GLU A 90 11.37 -7.92 -3.57
CA GLU A 90 11.55 -9.16 -4.33
C GLU A 90 11.84 -10.36 -3.43
N ARG A 91 12.82 -10.22 -2.53
CA ARG A 91 13.20 -11.28 -1.60
C ARG A 91 12.05 -11.67 -0.67
N SER A 92 11.31 -10.66 -0.20
CA SER A 92 10.14 -10.90 0.65
C SER A 92 9.02 -11.60 -0.13
N ALA A 93 8.75 -11.19 -1.36
CA ALA A 93 7.78 -11.84 -2.24
C ALA A 93 8.16 -13.30 -2.54
N ALA A 94 9.43 -13.56 -2.89
CA ALA A 94 9.92 -14.89 -3.16
C ALA A 94 9.83 -15.82 -1.93
N THR A 95 10.07 -15.30 -0.73
CA THR A 95 10.04 -16.06 0.53
C THR A 95 8.63 -16.31 1.02
N LEU A 96 7.80 -15.27 1.03
CA LEU A 96 6.45 -15.30 1.61
C LEU A 96 5.40 -15.84 0.63
N ARG A 97 5.66 -15.73 -0.68
CA ARG A 97 4.73 -16.07 -1.77
C ARG A 97 3.33 -15.50 -1.50
N PRO A 98 3.21 -14.17 -1.38
CA PRO A 98 1.92 -13.57 -1.09
C PRO A 98 0.96 -13.75 -2.27
N ASP A 99 -0.35 -13.78 -1.98
CA ASP A 99 -1.37 -13.74 -3.03
C ASP A 99 -1.45 -12.35 -3.66
N VAL A 100 -1.21 -11.30 -2.87
CA VAL A 100 -1.23 -9.91 -3.31
C VAL A 100 -0.03 -9.15 -2.78
N VAL A 101 0.58 -8.31 -3.61
CA VAL A 101 1.51 -7.26 -3.21
C VAL A 101 0.83 -5.91 -3.35
N LEU A 102 0.79 -5.15 -2.26
CA LEU A 102 0.20 -3.81 -2.18
C LEU A 102 1.32 -2.77 -2.06
N VAL A 103 1.40 -1.85 -3.03
CA VAL A 103 2.40 -0.78 -3.02
C VAL A 103 1.73 0.58 -3.02
N GLY A 104 2.07 1.41 -2.03
CA GLY A 104 1.53 2.75 -1.88
C GLY A 104 2.59 3.83 -2.00
N ALA A 105 2.30 4.91 -2.76
CA ALA A 105 3.17 6.07 -2.85
C ALA A 105 2.38 7.38 -2.89
N VAL A 106 2.85 8.37 -2.15
CA VAL A 106 2.39 9.76 -2.20
C VAL A 106 3.21 10.55 -3.22
N GLY A 107 4.53 10.31 -3.25
CA GLY A 107 5.45 10.94 -4.18
C GLY A 107 5.33 10.36 -5.60
N VAL A 108 5.35 11.24 -6.62
CA VAL A 108 5.32 10.84 -8.03
C VAL A 108 6.64 10.18 -8.45
N ASP A 109 7.77 10.69 -7.97
CA ASP A 109 9.09 10.14 -8.34
C ASP A 109 9.32 8.73 -7.78
N PRO A 110 9.00 8.40 -6.51
CA PRO A 110 9.00 7.02 -6.02
C PRO A 110 8.08 6.09 -6.81
N ALA A 111 6.86 6.54 -7.15
CA ALA A 111 5.93 5.77 -7.97
C ALA A 111 6.48 5.52 -9.38
N ARG A 112 7.06 6.54 -10.02
CA ARG A 112 7.68 6.43 -11.34
C ARG A 112 8.91 5.50 -11.31
N GLY A 113 9.76 5.61 -10.30
CA GLY A 113 10.91 4.73 -10.11
C GLY A 113 10.51 3.27 -9.99
N PHE A 114 9.47 2.99 -9.20
CA PHE A 114 8.90 1.65 -9.05
C PHE A 114 8.37 1.10 -10.39
N CYS A 115 7.70 1.93 -11.19
CA CYS A 115 7.15 1.50 -12.48
C CYS A 115 8.24 1.33 -13.56
N ALA A 116 9.32 2.11 -13.50
CA ALA A 116 10.42 2.04 -14.46
C ALA A 116 11.28 0.76 -14.30
N ASP A 117 11.41 0.26 -13.08
CA ASP A 117 12.14 -0.98 -12.76
C ASP A 117 11.33 -1.79 -11.73
N PRO A 118 10.21 -2.41 -12.16
CA PRO A 118 9.34 -3.13 -11.25
C PRO A 118 10.02 -4.37 -10.70
N PRO A 119 9.79 -4.69 -9.40
CA PRO A 119 10.34 -5.89 -8.78
C PRO A 119 9.70 -7.16 -9.36
N ASP A 120 10.44 -8.26 -9.35
CA ASP A 120 9.86 -9.58 -9.60
C ASP A 120 9.05 -10.03 -8.36
N LEU A 121 7.75 -10.13 -8.54
CA LEU A 121 6.81 -10.49 -7.48
C LEU A 121 6.30 -11.95 -7.61
N GLY A 122 6.85 -12.70 -8.55
CA GLY A 122 6.39 -14.06 -8.86
C GLY A 122 4.95 -14.07 -9.37
N ALA A 123 4.12 -14.94 -8.79
CA ALA A 123 2.70 -15.05 -9.16
C ALA A 123 1.77 -14.09 -8.41
N ALA A 124 2.29 -13.24 -7.52
CA ALA A 124 1.47 -12.33 -6.74
C ALA A 124 0.78 -11.28 -7.62
N ALA A 125 -0.50 -11.03 -7.38
CA ALA A 125 -1.19 -9.91 -8.00
C ALA A 125 -0.68 -8.58 -7.44
N LEU A 126 -0.41 -7.59 -8.30
CA LEU A 126 0.07 -6.27 -7.88
C LEU A 126 -1.09 -5.28 -7.81
N VAL A 127 -1.27 -4.67 -6.63
CA VAL A 127 -2.18 -3.54 -6.42
C VAL A 127 -1.36 -2.31 -6.04
N VAL A 128 -1.53 -1.21 -6.76
CA VAL A 128 -0.86 0.06 -6.48
C VAL A 128 -1.86 1.13 -6.10
N GLY A 129 -1.45 2.09 -5.27
CA GLY A 129 -2.34 3.16 -4.84
C GLY A 129 -1.63 4.39 -4.29
N GLY A 130 -2.42 5.42 -4.03
CA GLY A 130 -1.95 6.71 -3.55
C GLY A 130 -1.72 7.75 -4.65
N PRO A 131 -1.55 9.06 -4.26
CA PRO A 131 -1.44 10.18 -5.20
C PRO A 131 -0.30 10.03 -6.21
N GLY A 132 0.83 9.45 -5.80
CA GLY A 132 1.98 9.23 -6.68
C GLY A 132 1.63 8.34 -7.89
N PHE A 133 0.98 7.21 -7.64
CA PHE A 133 0.52 6.33 -8.72
C PHE A 133 -0.67 6.90 -9.49
N ALA A 134 -1.55 7.67 -8.82
CA ALA A 134 -2.69 8.31 -9.48
C ALA A 134 -2.26 9.37 -10.52
N ALA A 135 -1.08 9.97 -10.34
CA ALA A 135 -0.52 10.96 -11.25
C ALA A 135 0.16 10.35 -12.50
N LEU A 136 0.32 9.02 -12.55
CA LEU A 136 0.90 8.33 -13.70
C LEU A 136 -0.19 7.89 -14.68
N ASP A 137 0.15 7.84 -15.96
CA ASP A 137 -0.73 7.26 -16.98
C ASP A 137 -0.90 5.75 -16.74
N ALA A 138 -2.00 5.20 -17.20
CA ALA A 138 -2.32 3.78 -16.96
C ALA A 138 -1.32 2.82 -17.65
N ASP A 139 -0.78 3.21 -18.79
CA ASP A 139 0.23 2.47 -19.56
C ASP A 139 1.64 2.54 -18.96
N ALA A 140 1.87 3.48 -18.03
CA ALA A 140 3.10 3.55 -17.26
C ALA A 140 3.15 2.55 -16.10
N LEU A 141 2.03 1.93 -15.75
CA LEU A 141 2.00 0.94 -14.67
C LEU A 141 2.59 -0.40 -15.12
N PRO A 142 3.18 -1.18 -14.20
CA PRO A 142 3.61 -2.55 -14.50
C PRO A 142 2.46 -3.38 -15.09
N ALA A 143 2.77 -4.27 -16.05
CA ALA A 143 1.78 -5.10 -16.69
C ALA A 143 0.97 -5.91 -15.66
N GLY A 144 -0.35 -5.89 -15.78
CA GLY A 144 -1.26 -6.58 -14.86
C GLY A 144 -1.48 -5.87 -13.51
N ALA A 145 -0.81 -4.76 -13.24
CA ALA A 145 -1.02 -3.99 -12.02
C ALA A 145 -2.44 -3.38 -12.00
N ARG A 146 -3.09 -3.48 -10.84
CA ARG A 146 -4.39 -2.84 -10.55
C ARG A 146 -4.17 -1.56 -9.77
N ARG A 147 -4.87 -0.49 -10.14
CA ARG A 147 -4.80 0.79 -9.42
C ARG A 147 -6.02 0.97 -8.51
N ALA A 148 -5.78 1.10 -7.21
CA ALA A 148 -6.81 1.54 -6.26
C ALA A 148 -6.82 3.06 -6.19
N GLY A 149 -7.94 3.69 -6.56
CA GLY A 149 -8.10 5.15 -6.55
C GLY A 149 -8.26 5.72 -5.13
N ASP A 150 -8.83 4.94 -4.23
CA ASP A 150 -9.01 5.27 -2.81
C ASP A 150 -9.09 3.98 -1.98
N LEU A 151 -9.25 4.11 -0.66
CA LEU A 151 -9.33 2.92 0.22
C LEU A 151 -10.64 2.12 0.06
N ALA A 152 -11.71 2.73 -0.41
CA ALA A 152 -12.94 2.01 -0.70
C ALA A 152 -12.79 1.18 -1.99
N ALA A 153 -12.11 1.75 -3.00
CA ALA A 153 -11.71 1.04 -4.20
C ALA A 153 -10.74 -0.11 -3.89
N LEU A 154 -9.82 0.10 -2.94
CA LEU A 154 -8.82 -0.91 -2.56
C LEU A 154 -9.46 -2.24 -2.16
N SER A 155 -10.52 -2.24 -1.35
CA SER A 155 -11.21 -3.47 -0.94
C SER A 155 -11.74 -4.26 -2.16
N ARG A 156 -12.24 -3.54 -3.18
CA ARG A 156 -12.71 -4.17 -4.43
C ARG A 156 -11.56 -4.74 -5.25
N GLU A 157 -10.45 -3.99 -5.38
CA GLU A 157 -9.27 -4.42 -6.14
C GLU A 157 -8.60 -5.63 -5.50
N LEU A 158 -8.54 -5.68 -4.16
CA LEU A 158 -8.04 -6.84 -3.40
C LEU A 158 -8.91 -8.07 -3.64
N GLY A 159 -10.24 -7.92 -3.60
CA GLY A 159 -11.18 -9.02 -3.90
C GLY A 159 -11.05 -9.51 -5.35
N ALA A 160 -10.92 -8.59 -6.30
CA ALA A 160 -10.75 -8.91 -7.71
C ALA A 160 -9.40 -9.58 -8.00
N ALA A 161 -8.34 -9.22 -7.27
CA ALA A 161 -7.02 -9.84 -7.38
C ALA A 161 -7.04 -11.34 -7.02
N LEU A 162 -7.82 -11.71 -5.98
CA LEU A 162 -8.01 -13.13 -5.60
C LEU A 162 -8.90 -13.91 -6.57
N GLY A 163 -9.85 -13.25 -7.23
CA GLY A 163 -10.77 -13.89 -8.16
C GLY A 163 -10.19 -14.17 -9.55
N ALA A 164 -9.07 -13.53 -9.90
CA ALA A 164 -8.42 -13.73 -11.20
C ALA A 164 -7.72 -15.09 -11.33
N ASP A 165 -7.31 -15.70 -10.20
CA ASP A 165 -6.61 -17.00 -10.17
C ASP A 165 -7.57 -18.21 -10.02
N GLY A 166 -8.88 -17.97 -9.83
CA GLY A 166 -9.90 -19.00 -9.55
C GLY A 166 -10.59 -19.61 -10.76
N VAL A 167 -10.21 -19.27 -12.01
CA VAL A 167 -10.92 -19.73 -13.24
C VAL A 167 -10.04 -20.61 -14.14
N THR A 168 -8.99 -21.20 -13.63
CA THR A 168 -8.27 -22.27 -14.35
C THR A 168 -8.10 -23.48 -13.44
N GLY A 169 -9.15 -24.25 -13.31
CA GLY A 169 -9.19 -25.56 -12.67
C GLY A 169 -10.21 -26.46 -13.35
#